data_865ca5268155652bc4689b0681decd65
#
_entry.id   865ca5268155652bc4689b0681decd65
#
_cell.length_a   1.000
_cell.length_b   1.000
_cell.length_c   1.000
_cell.angle_alpha   90.00
_cell.angle_beta   90.00
_cell.angle_gamma   90.00
#
_symmetry.space_group_name_H-M   'P 1'
#
loop_
_entity.id
_entity.type
_entity.pdbx_description
1 polymer ?
#
loop_
_entity_poly.entity_id
_entity_poly.type
_entity_poly.pdbx_seq_one_letter_code
_entity_poly.pdbx_strand_id
1 'polypeptide(L)'
;MIKTQAIVLHRFAYSDSSFIVKALTEECGVVSFIIKGAKRKESPFKGALDPLALSEVVFRQNPNAELQFIKEASIIDWHGELRNSLLNLAVAQVMAEIVLRYAPPATPIPEEFALLKQALAEFDSPTSTTSDTAVTSAPGSLNSPGKTSADSVFSRWLLNICDLWGYHLELGVCSRCEKVLTEPAADFFPESGALICKHCQGVQSVRARAETLQGLWELNLAQNNPEQAPQKLTGRVFVENALLSYLRNHIGFLKEIHSLSWLQEVRKLCSAQST
;
A
#
# COMPACT_ATOMS: atom_id res chain seq x y z
N MET A 1 -30.29 -4.12 4.17
CA MET A 1 -29.31 -5.00 3.50
C MET A 1 -28.43 -4.12 2.67
N ILE A 2 -27.13 -4.23 2.86
CA ILE A 2 -26.11 -3.50 2.09
C ILE A 2 -25.38 -4.52 1.24
N LYS A 3 -25.19 -4.19 -0.04
CA LYS A 3 -24.39 -4.91 -1.00
C LYS A 3 -23.25 -3.98 -1.43
N THR A 4 -22.00 -4.35 -1.17
CA THR A 4 -20.83 -3.49 -1.37
C THR A 4 -19.61 -4.29 -1.77
N GLN A 5 -18.65 -3.64 -2.44
CA GLN A 5 -17.32 -4.20 -2.60
C GLN A 5 -16.53 -4.04 -1.30
N ALA A 6 -15.67 -5.00 -1.01
CA ALA A 6 -14.86 -5.04 0.20
C ALA A 6 -13.47 -5.61 -0.09
N ILE A 7 -12.42 -4.95 0.43
CA ILE A 7 -11.06 -5.46 0.48
C ILE A 7 -10.80 -5.98 1.89
N VAL A 8 -10.44 -7.24 2.01
CA VAL A 8 -10.14 -7.86 3.30
C VAL A 8 -8.79 -7.37 3.81
N LEU A 9 -8.81 -6.55 4.87
CA LEU A 9 -7.58 -6.01 5.46
C LEU A 9 -6.92 -6.99 6.43
N HIS A 10 -7.72 -7.68 7.24
CA HIS A 10 -7.21 -8.62 8.22
C HIS A 10 -8.24 -9.69 8.58
N ARG A 11 -7.76 -10.91 8.88
CA ARG A 11 -8.58 -12.03 9.35
C ARG A 11 -7.90 -12.73 10.51
N PHE A 12 -8.65 -12.99 11.58
CA PHE A 12 -8.15 -13.78 12.71
C PHE A 12 -9.17 -14.78 13.23
N ALA A 13 -8.66 -15.85 13.83
CA ALA A 13 -9.47 -16.89 14.40
C ALA A 13 -10.19 -16.37 15.66
N TYR A 14 -11.50 -16.59 15.75
CA TYR A 14 -12.32 -16.16 16.90
C TYR A 14 -12.79 -17.31 17.77
N SER A 15 -13.22 -18.40 17.17
CA SER A 15 -13.62 -19.63 17.86
C SER A 15 -13.21 -20.85 17.05
N ASP A 16 -13.59 -22.05 17.48
CA ASP A 16 -13.25 -23.31 16.78
C ASP A 16 -13.71 -23.32 15.33
N SER A 17 -14.80 -22.63 14.99
CA SER A 17 -15.37 -22.64 13.65
C SER A 17 -15.51 -21.27 13.00
N SER A 18 -15.15 -20.18 13.71
CA SER A 18 -15.43 -18.80 13.25
C SER A 18 -14.17 -18.00 13.02
N PHE A 19 -14.27 -17.01 12.11
CA PHE A 19 -13.30 -15.92 11.95
C PHE A 19 -13.94 -14.58 12.27
N ILE A 20 -13.12 -13.62 12.70
CA ILE A 20 -13.42 -12.20 12.57
C ILE A 20 -12.60 -11.66 11.40
N VAL A 21 -13.27 -10.92 10.53
CA VAL A 21 -12.69 -10.30 9.34
C VAL A 21 -12.88 -8.80 9.44
N LYS A 22 -11.81 -8.05 9.26
CA LYS A 22 -11.86 -6.60 9.09
C LYS A 22 -11.65 -6.29 7.63
N ALA A 23 -12.60 -5.57 7.03
CA ALA A 23 -12.55 -5.24 5.62
C ALA A 23 -12.84 -3.74 5.41
N LEU A 24 -12.14 -3.15 4.46
CA LEU A 24 -12.46 -1.84 3.91
C LEU A 24 -13.56 -2.04 2.87
N THR A 25 -14.71 -1.43 3.12
CA THR A 25 -15.86 -1.47 2.21
C THR A 25 -15.99 -0.13 1.49
N GLU A 26 -16.47 -0.16 0.25
CA GLU A 26 -16.59 1.04 -0.58
C GLU A 26 -17.56 2.07 0.03
N GLU A 27 -18.72 1.62 0.55
CA GLU A 27 -19.76 2.52 1.03
C GLU A 27 -19.79 2.72 2.55
N CYS A 28 -19.17 1.83 3.34
CA CYS A 28 -19.29 1.85 4.80
C CYS A 28 -17.96 2.03 5.53
N GLY A 29 -16.86 2.24 4.80
CA GLY A 29 -15.52 2.31 5.39
C GLY A 29 -15.06 1.00 6.00
N VAL A 30 -14.26 1.04 7.07
CA VAL A 30 -13.75 -0.16 7.72
C VAL A 30 -14.82 -0.80 8.59
N VAL A 31 -15.24 -2.03 8.21
CA VAL A 31 -16.26 -2.81 8.90
C VAL A 31 -15.66 -4.10 9.45
N SER A 32 -16.07 -4.48 10.66
CA SER A 32 -15.69 -5.77 11.27
C SER A 32 -16.84 -6.75 11.12
N PHE A 33 -16.52 -7.94 10.58
CA PHE A 33 -17.48 -9.00 10.34
C PHE A 33 -17.14 -10.23 11.19
N ILE A 34 -18.17 -10.90 11.72
CA ILE A 34 -18.06 -12.23 12.29
C ILE A 34 -18.64 -13.27 11.32
N ILE A 35 -17.84 -14.29 11.01
CA ILE A 35 -18.19 -15.34 10.05
C ILE A 35 -18.25 -16.67 10.78
N LYS A 36 -19.48 -17.10 11.11
CA LYS A 36 -19.70 -18.39 11.76
C LYS A 36 -19.54 -19.54 10.78
N GLY A 37 -18.88 -20.61 11.19
CA GLY A 37 -18.67 -21.80 10.37
C GLY A 37 -17.66 -21.62 9.23
N ALA A 38 -16.93 -20.51 9.18
CA ALA A 38 -15.99 -20.21 8.10
C ALA A 38 -14.79 -21.18 8.02
N LYS A 39 -14.44 -21.85 9.13
CA LYS A 39 -13.36 -22.85 9.17
C LYS A 39 -13.81 -24.23 8.65
N ARG A 40 -15.10 -24.44 8.40
CA ARG A 40 -15.61 -25.71 7.86
C ARG A 40 -15.13 -25.90 6.43
N LYS A 41 -14.86 -27.17 6.05
CA LYS A 41 -14.34 -27.52 4.73
C LYS A 41 -15.25 -27.04 3.58
N GLU A 42 -16.56 -27.00 3.80
CA GLU A 42 -17.60 -26.60 2.85
C GLU A 42 -18.13 -25.18 3.12
N SER A 43 -17.31 -24.30 3.70
CA SER A 43 -17.72 -22.92 3.95
C SER A 43 -17.98 -22.20 2.63
N PRO A 44 -19.15 -21.53 2.45
CA PRO A 44 -19.46 -20.75 1.26
C PRO A 44 -18.60 -19.47 1.14
N PHE A 45 -17.86 -19.13 2.19
CA PHE A 45 -17.00 -17.93 2.24
C PHE A 45 -15.53 -18.21 1.91
N LYS A 46 -15.22 -19.45 1.47
CA LYS A 46 -13.85 -19.87 1.20
C LYS A 46 -13.24 -19.01 0.07
N GLY A 47 -12.08 -18.43 0.33
CA GLY A 47 -11.37 -17.55 -0.61
C GLY A 47 -11.90 -16.12 -0.61
N ALA A 48 -13.22 -15.90 -0.57
CA ALA A 48 -13.81 -14.57 -0.61
C ALA A 48 -13.42 -13.68 0.59
N LEU A 49 -13.06 -14.28 1.72
CA LEU A 49 -12.68 -13.57 2.93
C LEU A 49 -11.21 -13.83 3.32
N ASP A 50 -10.39 -14.18 2.34
CA ASP A 50 -8.95 -14.25 2.54
C ASP A 50 -8.34 -12.83 2.56
N PRO A 51 -7.32 -12.57 3.38
CA PRO A 51 -6.67 -11.27 3.40
C PRO A 51 -6.25 -10.80 2.00
N LEU A 52 -6.45 -9.53 1.71
CA LEU A 52 -6.22 -8.87 0.42
C LEU A 52 -7.13 -9.31 -0.74
N ALA A 53 -8.12 -10.17 -0.52
CA ALA A 53 -9.12 -10.45 -1.53
C ALA A 53 -10.05 -9.25 -1.70
N LEU A 54 -10.36 -8.91 -2.95
CA LEU A 54 -11.46 -8.03 -3.31
C LEU A 54 -12.71 -8.89 -3.51
N SER A 55 -13.75 -8.62 -2.76
CA SER A 55 -15.00 -9.40 -2.77
C SER A 55 -16.22 -8.50 -2.79
N GLU A 56 -17.30 -9.01 -3.33
CA GLU A 56 -18.62 -8.45 -3.13
C GLU A 56 -19.23 -9.09 -1.88
N VAL A 57 -19.67 -8.29 -0.92
CA VAL A 57 -20.27 -8.74 0.33
C VAL A 57 -21.67 -8.22 0.49
N VAL A 58 -22.56 -9.07 1.02
CA VAL A 58 -23.92 -8.70 1.39
C VAL A 58 -24.10 -8.89 2.89
N PHE A 59 -24.46 -7.82 3.59
CA PHE A 59 -24.66 -7.88 5.03
C PHE A 59 -25.82 -6.98 5.48
N ARG A 60 -26.30 -7.24 6.70
CA ARG A 60 -27.26 -6.36 7.37
C ARG A 60 -26.52 -5.49 8.37
N GLN A 61 -26.50 -4.19 8.13
CA GLN A 61 -25.90 -3.24 9.07
C GLN A 61 -26.76 -3.15 10.33
N ASN A 62 -26.11 -3.35 11.47
CA ASN A 62 -26.68 -3.09 12.79
C ASN A 62 -25.83 -1.99 13.45
N PRO A 63 -26.33 -0.75 13.57
CA PRO A 63 -25.56 0.36 14.14
C PRO A 63 -25.18 0.16 15.61
N ASN A 64 -25.88 -0.73 16.33
CA ASN A 64 -25.62 -1.03 17.74
C ASN A 64 -24.64 -2.21 17.93
N ALA A 65 -24.11 -2.81 16.87
CA ALA A 65 -23.21 -3.94 16.97
C ALA A 65 -21.85 -3.59 16.36
N GLU A 66 -20.77 -3.86 17.10
CA GLU A 66 -19.40 -3.73 16.60
C GLU A 66 -19.06 -4.75 15.50
N LEU A 67 -19.66 -5.93 15.56
CA LEU A 67 -19.46 -7.01 14.61
C LEU A 67 -20.72 -7.22 13.77
N GLN A 68 -20.56 -7.12 12.46
CA GLN A 68 -21.64 -7.33 11.50
C GLN A 68 -21.66 -8.79 11.03
N PHE A 69 -22.83 -9.27 10.59
CA PHE A 69 -22.99 -10.61 10.04
C PHE A 69 -23.06 -10.55 8.51
N ILE A 70 -22.10 -11.18 7.84
CA ILE A 70 -22.13 -11.39 6.40
C ILE A 70 -23.19 -12.48 6.09
N LYS A 71 -24.07 -12.16 5.13
CA LYS A 71 -25.03 -13.10 4.57
C LYS A 71 -24.46 -13.83 3.35
N GLU A 72 -23.80 -13.10 2.47
CA GLU A 72 -23.24 -13.60 1.23
C GLU A 72 -21.89 -12.92 0.98
N ALA A 73 -20.95 -13.64 0.40
CA ALA A 73 -19.69 -13.10 -0.10
C ALA A 73 -19.26 -13.87 -1.35
N SER A 74 -18.85 -13.15 -2.37
CA SER A 74 -18.30 -13.70 -3.61
C SER A 74 -17.00 -13.00 -3.99
N ILE A 75 -16.05 -13.75 -4.53
CA ILE A 75 -14.77 -13.23 -4.97
C ILE A 75 -14.99 -12.40 -6.24
N ILE A 76 -14.47 -11.17 -6.26
CA ILE A 76 -14.30 -10.38 -7.48
C ILE A 76 -12.88 -10.60 -8.01
N ASP A 77 -11.89 -10.42 -7.15
CA ASP A 77 -10.49 -10.67 -7.46
C ASP A 77 -9.76 -11.23 -6.24
N TRP A 78 -9.07 -12.34 -6.43
CA TRP A 78 -8.28 -12.98 -5.37
C TRP A 78 -6.83 -12.51 -5.37
N HIS A 79 -6.43 -11.72 -6.36
CA HIS A 79 -5.07 -11.19 -6.57
C HIS A 79 -4.02 -12.31 -6.60
N GLY A 80 -4.13 -13.20 -7.60
CA GLY A 80 -3.31 -14.39 -7.71
C GLY A 80 -1.84 -14.09 -7.90
N GLU A 81 -1.51 -13.18 -8.81
CA GLU A 81 -0.12 -12.79 -9.10
C GLU A 81 0.54 -12.05 -7.93
N LEU A 82 -0.21 -11.23 -7.18
CA LEU A 82 0.25 -10.64 -5.94
C LEU A 82 0.72 -11.71 -4.95
N ARG A 83 -0.02 -12.81 -4.84
CA ARG A 83 0.27 -13.90 -3.89
C ARG A 83 1.46 -14.77 -4.31
N ASN A 84 1.81 -14.78 -5.59
CA ASN A 84 2.97 -15.48 -6.12
C ASN A 84 4.30 -14.78 -5.81
N SER A 85 4.26 -13.53 -5.34
CA SER A 85 5.45 -12.77 -4.95
C SER A 85 5.42 -12.45 -3.44
N LEU A 86 6.37 -12.99 -2.70
CA LEU A 86 6.49 -12.74 -1.27
C LEU A 86 6.67 -11.24 -0.95
N LEU A 87 7.41 -10.52 -1.80
CA LEU A 87 7.63 -9.08 -1.64
C LEU A 87 6.35 -8.29 -1.89
N ASN A 88 5.59 -8.60 -2.97
CA ASN A 88 4.32 -7.93 -3.25
C ASN A 88 3.33 -8.16 -2.10
N LEU A 89 3.26 -9.41 -1.61
CA LEU A 89 2.39 -9.79 -0.49
C LEU A 89 2.76 -9.00 0.78
N ALA A 90 4.06 -8.90 1.09
CA ALA A 90 4.53 -8.16 2.26
C ALA A 90 4.19 -6.66 2.17
N VAL A 91 4.40 -6.04 1.01
CA VAL A 91 4.05 -4.64 0.77
C VAL A 91 2.54 -4.42 0.89
N ALA A 92 1.73 -5.25 0.24
CA ALA A 92 0.27 -5.15 0.30
C ALA A 92 -0.28 -5.30 1.73
N GLN A 93 0.33 -6.17 2.55
CA GLN A 93 -0.01 -6.31 3.97
C GLN A 93 0.30 -5.04 4.78
N VAL A 94 1.42 -4.36 4.49
CA VAL A 94 1.73 -3.06 5.13
C VAL A 94 0.68 -2.02 4.76
N MET A 95 0.31 -1.91 3.49
CA MET A 95 -0.73 -0.99 3.03
C MET A 95 -2.08 -1.26 3.72
N ALA A 96 -2.49 -2.53 3.76
CA ALA A 96 -3.72 -2.96 4.43
C ALA A 96 -3.69 -2.66 5.94
N GLU A 97 -2.55 -2.86 6.62
CA GLU A 97 -2.42 -2.55 8.04
C GLU A 97 -2.45 -1.04 8.30
N ILE A 98 -1.84 -0.22 7.44
CA ILE A 98 -1.92 1.25 7.54
C ILE A 98 -3.39 1.69 7.47
N VAL A 99 -4.14 1.26 6.48
CA VAL A 99 -5.58 1.58 6.36
C VAL A 99 -6.34 1.08 7.59
N LEU A 100 -6.11 -0.17 8.01
CA LEU A 100 -6.81 -0.76 9.16
C LEU A 100 -6.62 0.03 10.46
N ARG A 101 -5.46 0.64 10.65
CA ARG A 101 -5.09 1.33 11.90
C ARG A 101 -5.45 2.79 11.94
N TYR A 102 -5.47 3.45 10.78
CA TYR A 102 -5.57 4.91 10.69
C TYR A 102 -6.82 5.42 9.98
N ALA A 103 -7.50 4.58 9.18
CA ALA A 103 -8.78 4.94 8.63
C ALA A 103 -9.81 5.18 9.75
N PRO A 104 -10.65 6.22 9.63
CA PRO A 104 -11.71 6.47 10.59
C PRO A 104 -12.68 5.28 10.62
N PRO A 105 -13.07 4.80 11.82
CA PRO A 105 -13.95 3.64 11.93
C PRO A 105 -15.35 3.96 11.40
N ALA A 106 -15.94 3.02 10.66
CA ALA A 106 -17.31 3.07 10.16
C ALA A 106 -17.69 4.38 9.42
N THR A 107 -16.68 5.02 8.82
CA THR A 107 -16.86 6.22 8.00
C THR A 107 -16.56 5.85 6.55
N PRO A 108 -17.47 6.16 5.59
CA PRO A 108 -17.18 5.95 4.17
C PRO A 108 -15.92 6.71 3.74
N ILE A 109 -15.00 6.00 3.10
CA ILE A 109 -13.73 6.51 2.58
C ILE A 109 -13.50 5.91 1.19
N PRO A 110 -14.32 6.30 0.20
CA PRO A 110 -14.32 5.69 -1.14
C PRO A 110 -13.01 5.95 -1.90
N GLU A 111 -12.34 7.06 -1.64
CA GLU A 111 -11.09 7.43 -2.29
C GLU A 111 -9.94 6.53 -1.83
N GLU A 112 -9.85 6.27 -0.53
CA GLU A 112 -8.88 5.31 0.04
C GLU A 112 -9.18 3.88 -0.42
N PHE A 113 -10.46 3.52 -0.54
CA PHE A 113 -10.86 2.23 -1.10
C PHE A 113 -10.38 2.11 -2.54
N ALA A 114 -10.63 3.11 -3.38
CA ALA A 114 -10.20 3.13 -4.78
C ALA A 114 -8.66 3.09 -4.89
N LEU A 115 -7.96 3.86 -4.06
CA LEU A 115 -6.49 3.91 -4.03
C LEU A 115 -5.89 2.55 -3.65
N LEU A 116 -6.42 1.88 -2.62
CA LEU A 116 -5.94 0.56 -2.22
C LEU A 116 -6.26 -0.49 -3.29
N LYS A 117 -7.49 -0.49 -3.83
CA LYS A 117 -7.93 -1.38 -4.90
C LYS A 117 -7.02 -1.27 -6.14
N GLN A 118 -6.72 -0.05 -6.58
CA GLN A 118 -5.83 0.21 -7.71
C GLN A 118 -4.43 -0.34 -7.45
N ALA A 119 -3.87 -0.07 -6.28
CA ALA A 119 -2.53 -0.53 -5.94
C ALA A 119 -2.43 -2.07 -5.87
N LEU A 120 -3.47 -2.76 -5.37
CA LEU A 120 -3.51 -4.23 -5.39
C LEU A 120 -3.58 -4.78 -6.81
N ALA A 121 -4.37 -4.15 -7.70
CA ALA A 121 -4.48 -4.53 -9.10
C ALA A 121 -3.17 -4.32 -9.89
N GLU A 122 -2.35 -3.32 -9.53
CA GLU A 122 -1.04 -3.10 -10.14
C GLU A 122 -0.07 -4.27 -9.91
N PHE A 123 -0.18 -4.99 -8.77
CA PHE A 123 0.61 -6.19 -8.52
C PHE A 123 0.18 -7.38 -9.38
N ASP A 124 -1.08 -7.41 -9.82
CA ASP A 124 -1.65 -8.49 -10.65
C ASP A 124 -1.52 -8.23 -12.15
N SER A 125 -1.13 -7.02 -12.57
CA SER A 125 -1.02 -6.70 -13.99
C SER A 125 -0.02 -7.63 -14.67
N PRO A 126 -0.44 -8.42 -15.69
CA PRO A 126 0.48 -9.21 -16.48
C PRO A 126 1.42 -8.25 -17.21
N THR A 127 2.70 -8.57 -17.24
CA THR A 127 3.66 -7.87 -18.07
C THR A 127 3.13 -7.89 -19.49
N SER A 128 2.88 -6.72 -20.09
CA SER A 128 2.56 -6.62 -21.51
C SER A 128 3.80 -7.05 -22.31
N THR A 129 3.99 -8.34 -22.48
CA THR A 129 4.85 -8.91 -23.50
C THR A 129 4.06 -8.94 -24.79
N THR A 130 4.14 -7.87 -25.58
CA THR A 130 3.92 -7.95 -27.01
C THR A 130 5.04 -8.81 -27.59
N SER A 131 4.62 -9.86 -28.24
CA SER A 131 5.28 -10.70 -29.22
C SER A 131 5.54 -12.15 -28.83
N ASP A 132 4.87 -12.99 -29.61
CA ASP A 132 5.07 -14.40 -29.79
C ASP A 132 6.55 -14.80 -29.86
N THR A 133 7.01 -15.52 -28.87
CA THR A 133 7.93 -16.66 -29.03
C THR A 133 8.02 -17.38 -27.69
N ALA A 134 7.56 -18.61 -27.69
CA ALA A 134 7.69 -19.54 -26.58
C ALA A 134 9.18 -19.78 -26.29
N VAL A 135 9.67 -19.27 -25.15
CA VAL A 135 10.92 -19.71 -24.57
C VAL A 135 10.62 -20.11 -23.14
N THR A 136 10.74 -21.39 -22.90
CA THR A 136 10.78 -22.03 -21.59
C THR A 136 11.81 -21.34 -20.71
N SER A 137 11.36 -20.51 -19.77
CA SER A 137 12.19 -19.93 -18.73
C SER A 137 11.92 -20.63 -17.40
N ALA A 138 13.01 -21.07 -16.79
CA ALA A 138 13.03 -21.73 -15.48
C ALA A 138 12.39 -20.87 -14.38
N PRO A 139 11.75 -21.47 -13.36
CA PRO A 139 11.21 -20.73 -12.21
C PRO A 139 12.38 -20.19 -11.36
N GLY A 140 12.58 -18.88 -11.34
CA GLY A 140 13.62 -18.28 -10.51
C GLY A 140 14.09 -16.86 -10.87
N SER A 141 13.64 -16.28 -11.98
CA SER A 141 14.06 -14.92 -12.35
C SER A 141 13.17 -13.84 -11.72
N LEU A 142 13.67 -13.23 -10.66
CA LEU A 142 13.03 -12.13 -9.89
C LEU A 142 13.03 -10.76 -10.61
N ASN A 143 13.53 -10.67 -11.85
CA ASN A 143 13.65 -9.43 -12.60
C ASN A 143 13.17 -9.61 -14.04
N SER A 144 11.86 -9.69 -14.24
CA SER A 144 11.29 -9.52 -15.58
C SER A 144 11.27 -8.03 -15.94
N PRO A 145 11.83 -7.61 -17.09
CA PRO A 145 11.74 -6.20 -17.53
C PRO A 145 10.29 -5.87 -17.88
N GLY A 146 9.76 -4.82 -17.24
CA GLY A 146 8.42 -4.26 -17.54
C GLY A 146 7.41 -4.25 -16.38
N LYS A 147 7.69 -4.88 -15.23
CA LYS A 147 6.81 -4.84 -14.05
C LYS A 147 7.24 -3.71 -13.11
N THR A 148 6.30 -2.82 -12.77
CA THR A 148 6.52 -1.80 -11.72
C THR A 148 6.94 -2.49 -10.42
N SER A 149 8.01 -2.05 -9.79
CA SER A 149 8.49 -2.70 -8.55
C SER A 149 7.50 -2.48 -7.41
N ALA A 150 7.35 -3.47 -6.54
CA ALA A 150 6.50 -3.39 -5.35
C ALA A 150 6.79 -2.13 -4.52
N ASP A 151 8.06 -1.79 -4.38
CA ASP A 151 8.50 -0.63 -3.61
C ASP A 151 8.10 0.70 -4.31
N SER A 152 8.05 0.73 -5.65
CA SER A 152 7.56 1.92 -6.38
C SER A 152 6.05 2.10 -6.23
N VAL A 153 5.29 1.01 -6.28
CA VAL A 153 3.84 1.02 -5.98
C VAL A 153 3.60 1.52 -4.56
N PHE A 154 4.36 1.00 -3.59
CA PHE A 154 4.22 1.36 -2.20
C PHE A 154 4.56 2.84 -1.93
N SER A 155 5.67 3.35 -2.45
CA SER A 155 6.07 4.75 -2.25
C SER A 155 5.05 5.72 -2.85
N ARG A 156 4.53 5.43 -4.05
CA ARG A 156 3.48 6.21 -4.69
C ARG A 156 2.16 6.14 -3.90
N TRP A 157 1.79 4.94 -3.43
CA TRP A 157 0.61 4.76 -2.60
C TRP A 157 0.72 5.54 -1.27
N LEU A 158 1.89 5.50 -0.60
CA LEU A 158 2.14 6.27 0.63
C LEU A 158 1.99 7.77 0.41
N LEU A 159 2.46 8.28 -0.72
CA LEU A 159 2.33 9.70 -1.04
C LEU A 159 0.86 10.08 -1.24
N ASN A 160 0.12 9.28 -2.00
CA ASN A 160 -1.30 9.54 -2.27
C ASN A 160 -2.17 9.38 -1.02
N ILE A 161 -1.88 8.44 -0.13
CA ILE A 161 -2.63 8.28 1.11
C ILE A 161 -2.38 9.46 2.07
N CYS A 162 -1.17 10.03 2.07
CA CYS A 162 -0.91 11.26 2.80
C CYS A 162 -1.78 12.41 2.29
N ASP A 163 -1.92 12.56 0.97
CA ASP A 163 -2.77 13.58 0.35
C ASP A 163 -4.24 13.40 0.74
N LEU A 164 -4.80 12.19 0.64
CA LEU A 164 -6.17 11.88 1.01
C LEU A 164 -6.47 12.16 2.49
N TRP A 165 -5.47 12.00 3.35
CA TRP A 165 -5.61 12.28 4.78
C TRP A 165 -5.33 13.74 5.16
N GLY A 166 -5.13 14.61 4.14
CA GLY A 166 -4.91 16.05 4.34
C GLY A 166 -3.47 16.44 4.68
N TYR A 167 -2.53 15.51 4.55
CA TYR A 167 -1.10 15.74 4.78
C TYR A 167 -0.35 15.81 3.45
N HIS A 168 -0.68 16.84 2.66
CA HIS A 168 -0.04 17.03 1.36
C HIS A 168 1.47 17.24 1.49
N LEU A 169 2.24 16.47 0.72
CA LEU A 169 3.68 16.57 0.64
C LEU A 169 4.10 17.18 -0.69
N GLU A 170 4.45 18.48 -0.65
CA GLU A 170 4.88 19.22 -1.84
C GLU A 170 6.32 18.84 -2.23
N LEU A 171 6.46 17.98 -3.24
CA LEU A 171 7.77 17.48 -3.70
C LEU A 171 8.42 18.34 -4.79
N GLY A 172 7.69 19.29 -5.37
CA GLY A 172 8.11 20.08 -6.51
C GLY A 172 8.67 21.46 -6.18
N VAL A 173 8.60 21.89 -4.92
CA VAL A 173 8.88 23.29 -4.53
C VAL A 173 9.82 23.35 -3.32
N CYS A 174 10.73 24.30 -3.33
CA CYS A 174 11.58 24.59 -2.17
C CYS A 174 10.78 25.29 -1.07
N SER A 175 10.67 24.72 0.10
CA SER A 175 9.90 25.27 1.23
C SER A 175 10.46 26.59 1.80
N ARG A 176 11.69 27.00 1.43
CA ARG A 176 12.30 28.24 1.91
C ARG A 176 12.15 29.42 0.93
N CYS A 177 12.32 29.20 -0.37
CA CYS A 177 12.27 30.25 -1.37
C CYS A 177 11.09 30.13 -2.34
N GLU A 178 10.26 29.10 -2.18
CA GLU A 178 9.05 28.83 -2.96
C GLU A 178 9.29 28.66 -4.47
N LYS A 179 10.55 28.46 -4.88
CA LYS A 179 10.90 28.21 -6.28
C LYS A 179 10.66 26.74 -6.62
N VAL A 180 10.14 26.54 -7.83
CA VAL A 180 10.01 25.19 -8.40
C VAL A 180 11.39 24.56 -8.51
N LEU A 181 11.50 23.32 -8.07
CA LEU A 181 12.71 22.52 -8.19
C LEU A 181 12.85 22.03 -9.63
N THR A 182 14.02 22.20 -10.21
CA THR A 182 14.40 21.71 -11.55
C THR A 182 15.38 20.54 -11.49
N GLU A 183 15.79 20.19 -10.28
CA GLU A 183 16.70 19.09 -9.95
C GLU A 183 16.34 18.58 -8.55
N PRO A 184 16.88 17.42 -8.13
CA PRO A 184 16.66 16.90 -6.77
C PRO A 184 17.03 17.95 -5.71
N ALA A 185 16.18 18.04 -4.66
CA ALA A 185 16.45 18.92 -3.53
C ALA A 185 17.81 18.62 -2.88
N ALA A 186 18.34 19.58 -2.14
CA ALA A 186 19.59 19.41 -1.41
C ALA A 186 19.38 18.84 -0.01
N ASP A 187 18.15 18.96 0.53
CA ASP A 187 17.79 18.42 1.83
C ASP A 187 16.29 18.14 1.94
N PHE A 188 15.92 17.23 2.86
CA PHE A 188 14.55 16.86 3.18
C PHE A 188 14.39 16.68 4.69
N PHE A 189 13.36 17.26 5.26
CA PHE A 189 13.00 17.20 6.67
C PHE A 189 11.70 16.39 6.85
N PRO A 190 11.79 15.11 7.25
CA PRO A 190 10.60 14.23 7.37
C PRO A 190 9.57 14.74 8.38
N GLU A 191 9.98 15.51 9.39
CA GLU A 191 9.09 16.04 10.43
C GLU A 191 8.08 17.05 9.88
N SER A 192 8.50 17.85 8.90
CA SER A 192 7.67 18.90 8.30
C SER A 192 7.34 18.65 6.83
N GLY A 193 7.99 17.67 6.19
CA GLY A 193 7.91 17.47 4.75
C GLY A 193 8.67 18.51 3.93
N ALA A 194 9.47 19.35 4.57
CA ALA A 194 10.15 20.46 3.88
C ALA A 194 11.28 19.97 2.97
N LEU A 195 11.25 20.36 1.70
CA LEU A 195 12.33 20.21 0.72
C LEU A 195 13.08 21.50 0.56
N ILE A 196 14.42 21.47 0.57
CA ILE A 196 15.27 22.63 0.46
C ILE A 196 16.17 22.51 -0.77
N CYS A 197 16.15 23.52 -1.64
CA CYS A 197 17.02 23.57 -2.81
C CYS A 197 18.49 23.85 -2.44
N LYS A 198 19.42 23.57 -3.34
CA LYS A 198 20.87 23.82 -3.16
C LYS A 198 21.19 25.26 -2.78
N HIS A 199 20.44 26.22 -3.30
CA HIS A 199 20.61 27.65 -3.02
C HIS A 199 20.26 28.04 -1.59
N CYS A 200 19.26 27.35 -1.02
CA CYS A 200 18.76 27.63 0.32
C CYS A 200 19.36 26.72 1.40
N GLN A 201 20.20 25.77 1.02
CA GLN A 201 20.82 24.84 1.94
C GLN A 201 21.74 25.59 2.94
N GLY A 202 21.51 25.40 4.24
CA GLY A 202 22.34 25.98 5.30
C GLY A 202 23.53 25.07 5.65
N VAL A 203 24.53 25.64 6.37
CA VAL A 203 25.76 24.93 6.78
C VAL A 203 25.49 23.85 7.83
N GLN A 204 24.36 23.91 8.55
CA GLN A 204 24.03 23.05 9.71
C GLN A 204 22.87 22.07 9.46
N SER A 205 22.47 21.84 8.21
CA SER A 205 21.38 20.87 7.95
C SER A 205 21.85 19.43 8.10
N VAL A 206 21.08 18.62 8.81
CA VAL A 206 21.24 17.16 8.79
C VAL A 206 20.79 16.69 7.42
N ARG A 207 21.74 16.38 6.54
CA ARG A 207 21.47 16.06 5.14
C ARG A 207 20.73 14.73 5.03
N ALA A 208 19.60 14.75 4.34
CA ALA A 208 19.00 13.51 3.86
C ALA A 208 19.97 12.78 2.91
N ARG A 209 19.84 11.46 2.82
CA ARG A 209 20.67 10.67 1.89
C ARG A 209 20.39 11.08 0.46
N ALA A 210 21.43 11.09 -0.38
CA ALA A 210 21.29 11.44 -1.80
C ALA A 210 20.27 10.55 -2.51
N GLU A 211 20.22 9.27 -2.17
CA GLU A 211 19.27 8.31 -2.72
C GLU A 211 17.82 8.63 -2.32
N THR A 212 17.59 9.16 -1.11
CA THR A 212 16.25 9.64 -0.68
C THR A 212 15.82 10.83 -1.52
N LEU A 213 16.68 11.81 -1.68
CA LEU A 213 16.41 13.04 -2.44
C LEU A 213 16.14 12.75 -3.92
N GLN A 214 16.94 11.85 -4.50
CA GLN A 214 16.76 11.39 -5.87
C GLN A 214 15.42 10.65 -6.03
N GLY A 215 15.08 9.75 -5.12
CA GLY A 215 13.83 9.00 -5.18
C GLY A 215 12.59 9.88 -4.95
N LEU A 216 12.64 10.87 -4.05
CA LEU A 216 11.55 11.85 -3.89
C LEU A 216 11.37 12.69 -5.15
N TRP A 217 12.45 13.07 -5.82
CA TRP A 217 12.42 13.75 -7.11
C TRP A 217 11.76 12.87 -8.20
N GLU A 218 12.13 11.61 -8.28
CA GLU A 218 11.53 10.64 -9.20
C GLU A 218 10.03 10.46 -8.95
N LEU A 219 9.59 10.44 -7.68
CA LEU A 219 8.16 10.42 -7.33
C LEU A 219 7.44 11.68 -7.79
N ASN A 220 8.04 12.86 -7.60
CA ASN A 220 7.48 14.12 -8.08
C ASN A 220 7.31 14.12 -9.61
N LEU A 221 8.31 13.65 -10.35
CA LEU A 221 8.21 13.52 -11.81
C LEU A 221 7.09 12.56 -12.22
N ALA A 222 6.94 11.45 -11.52
CA ALA A 222 5.90 10.46 -11.77
C ALA A 222 4.48 10.98 -11.49
N GLN A 223 4.30 11.84 -10.48
CA GLN A 223 3.01 12.49 -10.22
C GLN A 223 2.63 13.48 -11.34
N ASN A 224 3.60 14.26 -11.80
CA ASN A 224 3.36 15.27 -12.84
C ASN A 224 3.30 14.66 -14.25
N ASN A 225 3.91 13.52 -14.47
CA ASN A 225 3.91 12.79 -15.73
C ASN A 225 3.94 11.27 -15.49
N PRO A 226 2.76 10.60 -15.35
CA PRO A 226 2.67 9.17 -15.04
C PRO A 226 3.35 8.25 -16.06
N GLU A 227 3.44 8.69 -17.33
CA GLU A 227 4.12 7.92 -18.40
C GLU A 227 5.64 7.85 -18.20
N GLN A 228 6.20 8.79 -17.44
CA GLN A 228 7.63 8.84 -17.09
C GLN A 228 7.93 8.24 -15.72
N ALA A 229 6.95 7.60 -15.08
CA ALA A 229 7.15 6.98 -13.78
C ALA A 229 8.27 5.92 -13.87
N PRO A 230 9.31 6.00 -13.02
CA PRO A 230 10.41 5.05 -13.06
C PRO A 230 9.91 3.66 -12.69
N GLN A 231 10.31 2.66 -13.46
CA GLN A 231 10.00 1.26 -13.16
C GLN A 231 10.60 0.82 -11.81
N LYS A 232 11.72 1.42 -11.45
CA LYS A 232 12.41 1.17 -10.18
C LYS A 232 12.83 2.50 -9.57
N LEU A 233 12.33 2.76 -8.37
CA LEU A 233 12.64 3.97 -7.62
C LEU A 233 14.05 3.91 -7.01
N THR A 234 14.82 4.99 -7.16
CA THR A 234 16.13 5.14 -6.52
C THR A 234 15.96 5.25 -5.00
N GLY A 235 16.82 4.56 -4.25
CA GLY A 235 16.78 4.65 -2.78
C GLY A 235 15.45 4.26 -2.13
N ARG A 236 14.67 3.41 -2.78
CA ARG A 236 13.30 3.02 -2.40
C ARG A 236 13.05 2.84 -0.90
N VAL A 237 13.90 2.09 -0.20
CA VAL A 237 13.73 1.84 1.25
C VAL A 237 13.92 3.13 2.05
N PHE A 238 14.82 4.01 1.63
CA PHE A 238 15.03 5.31 2.28
C PHE A 238 13.88 6.28 2.01
N VAL A 239 13.33 6.26 0.78
CA VAL A 239 12.14 7.04 0.42
C VAL A 239 10.94 6.60 1.26
N GLU A 240 10.67 5.31 1.33
CA GLU A 240 9.57 4.77 2.14
C GLU A 240 9.72 5.12 3.62
N ASN A 241 10.94 4.99 4.19
CA ASN A 241 11.20 5.37 5.57
C ASN A 241 10.98 6.88 5.79
N ALA A 242 11.33 7.71 4.82
CA ALA A 242 11.10 9.15 4.85
C ALA A 242 9.60 9.48 4.83
N LEU A 243 8.83 8.85 3.92
CA LEU A 243 7.37 9.01 3.83
C LEU A 243 6.65 8.46 5.06
N LEU A 244 7.06 7.30 5.57
CA LEU A 244 6.52 6.73 6.82
C LEU A 244 6.84 7.61 8.02
N SER A 245 8.04 8.21 8.08
CA SER A 245 8.40 9.16 9.14
C SER A 245 7.54 10.43 9.05
N TYR A 246 7.37 10.96 7.83
CA TYR A 246 6.48 12.09 7.58
C TYR A 246 5.05 11.79 8.04
N LEU A 247 4.48 10.69 7.60
CA LEU A 247 3.14 10.26 8.00
C LEU A 247 3.01 10.10 9.53
N ARG A 248 4.01 9.50 10.17
CA ARG A 248 4.06 9.32 11.63
C ARG A 248 3.99 10.63 12.38
N ASN A 249 4.71 11.64 11.92
CA ASN A 249 4.77 12.94 12.59
C ASN A 249 3.44 13.71 12.48
N HIS A 250 2.64 13.43 11.44
CA HIS A 250 1.38 14.15 11.19
C HIS A 250 0.14 13.46 11.76
N ILE A 251 0.09 12.13 11.71
CA ILE A 251 -1.06 11.37 12.24
C ILE A 251 -0.99 11.21 13.79
N GLY A 252 0.17 11.53 14.38
CA GLY A 252 0.42 11.27 15.79
C GLY A 252 1.02 9.87 16.02
N PHE A 253 1.03 9.39 17.26
CA PHE A 253 1.65 8.11 17.62
C PHE A 253 1.12 6.98 16.75
N LEU A 254 1.90 6.62 15.75
CA LEU A 254 1.69 5.40 15.01
C LEU A 254 1.78 4.23 15.98
N LYS A 255 0.65 3.59 16.26
CA LYS A 255 0.68 2.22 16.77
C LYS A 255 1.64 1.46 15.85
N GLU A 256 2.53 0.70 16.45
CA GLU A 256 3.53 -0.07 15.71
C GLU A 256 2.87 -0.84 14.54
N ILE A 257 3.35 -0.62 13.32
CA ILE A 257 2.89 -1.36 12.14
C ILE A 257 3.69 -2.66 12.11
N HIS A 258 3.08 -3.74 12.55
CA HIS A 258 3.75 -5.04 12.70
C HIS A 258 4.22 -5.62 11.36
N SER A 259 3.48 -5.38 10.28
CA SER A 259 3.85 -5.86 8.94
C SER A 259 5.12 -5.21 8.37
N LEU A 260 5.56 -4.06 8.91
CA LEU A 260 6.83 -3.46 8.50
C LEU A 260 8.05 -4.32 8.88
N SER A 261 8.03 -4.94 10.06
CA SER A 261 9.12 -5.84 10.47
C SER A 261 9.18 -7.06 9.54
N TRP A 262 8.03 -7.63 9.20
CA TRP A 262 7.95 -8.72 8.23
C TRP A 262 8.44 -8.30 6.83
N LEU A 263 8.04 -7.13 6.33
CA LEU A 263 8.53 -6.59 5.06
C LEU A 263 10.07 -6.47 5.04
N GLN A 264 10.67 -6.02 6.15
CA GLN A 264 12.12 -5.93 6.28
C GLN A 264 12.80 -7.31 6.19
N GLU A 265 12.24 -8.33 6.84
CA GLU A 265 12.75 -9.70 6.76
C GLU A 265 12.63 -10.28 5.33
N VAL A 266 11.48 -10.06 4.67
CA VAL A 266 11.28 -10.47 3.28
C VAL A 266 12.32 -9.82 2.36
N ARG A 267 12.61 -8.53 2.53
CA ARG A 267 13.63 -7.84 1.73
C ARG A 267 15.04 -8.40 1.94
N LYS A 268 15.39 -8.78 3.17
CA LYS A 268 16.69 -9.45 3.45
C LYS A 268 16.76 -10.79 2.72
N LEU A 269 15.68 -11.59 2.76
CA LEU A 269 15.64 -12.88 2.05
C LEU A 269 15.78 -12.70 0.54
N CYS A 270 15.06 -11.73 -0.06
CA CYS A 270 15.15 -11.45 -1.49
C CYS A 270 16.55 -10.95 -1.91
N SER A 271 17.23 -10.16 -1.07
CA SER A 271 18.60 -9.70 -1.36
C SER A 271 19.65 -10.81 -1.25
N ALA A 272 19.47 -11.74 -0.32
CA ALA A 272 20.38 -12.88 -0.15
C ALA A 272 20.30 -13.91 -1.30
N GLN A 273 19.19 -13.96 -2.03
CA GLN A 273 19.03 -14.85 -3.19
C GLN A 273 19.59 -14.25 -4.50
N SER A 274 19.98 -12.99 -4.48
CA SER A 274 20.52 -12.27 -5.65
C SER A 274 22.06 -12.23 -5.68
N THR A 275 22.73 -12.81 -4.67
CA THR A 275 24.18 -13.02 -4.54
C THR A 275 24.54 -14.48 -4.80
#